data_4af045be235acb9711d82df091eec79f
#
_entry.id   4af045be235acb9711d82df091eec79f
#
_cell.length_a   1.000
_cell.length_b   1.000
_cell.length_c   1.000
_cell.angle_alpha   90.00
_cell.angle_beta   90.00
_cell.angle_gamma   90.00
#
_symmetry.space_group_name_H-M   'P 1'
#
loop_
_entity.id
_entity.type
_entity.pdbx_description
1 polymer ?
#
loop_
_entity_poly.entity_id
_entity_poly.type
_entity_poly.pdbx_seq_one_letter_code
_entity_poly.pdbx_strand_id
1 'polypeptide(L)'
;MSPVTWFQLMAMMFLQYYVWGSWYVSMGPYMSQTLHFTGGQIGLAYSTTGIAAIIAPLFMGMIADRFFSAQKVLGALHLLGGLFLWRLSKSESFPLYFAMLMAHTLCYMPTIALSNAVAFAQMKNAEKQFPYIRVMGTLGWIAAGLVVSFVLRADTTRLPFLMGALVSVGLGFYAFLLPDTPPQKRGQAVSVGEIFGLDALRLLRNPSFAVFLAASLLICVPLSFYYSFGSAYLSQGGIQNITGVMTIGQVSETLFMLAIPVCFAFLGVKYMLAVGMLAWAARYLCFAFGGPEGPGLALWLLAIALHGMCYDFFFVTGQIYVEKAAPSDIRGSAQGLLALVTYGIGMTIGQNTAGQTVNWFTSGTGDAAVINWFGVWMTPTALALATLVFFTLFFREPAGNQPGGKQDAVR
;
A
#
# COMPACT_ATOMS: atom_id res chain seq x y z
N MET A 1 -12.37 -27.27 1.68
CA MET A 1 -13.18 -26.18 1.15
C MET A 1 -13.93 -26.72 -0.07
N SER A 2 -15.22 -26.34 -0.25
CA SER A 2 -15.98 -26.73 -1.46
C SER A 2 -15.48 -25.91 -2.69
N PRO A 3 -15.65 -26.44 -3.93
CA PRO A 3 -15.32 -25.68 -5.13
C PRO A 3 -16.07 -24.33 -5.22
N VAL A 4 -17.31 -24.29 -4.77
CA VAL A 4 -18.14 -23.06 -4.72
C VAL A 4 -17.53 -22.03 -3.79
N THR A 5 -17.19 -22.44 -2.57
CA THR A 5 -16.54 -21.54 -1.58
C THR A 5 -15.19 -21.05 -2.11
N TRP A 6 -14.42 -21.91 -2.78
CA TRP A 6 -13.15 -21.52 -3.39
C TRP A 6 -13.33 -20.39 -4.39
N PHE A 7 -14.26 -20.57 -5.33
CA PHE A 7 -14.58 -19.54 -6.33
C PHE A 7 -15.09 -18.25 -5.67
N GLN A 8 -15.96 -18.37 -4.66
CA GLN A 8 -16.49 -17.20 -3.94
C GLN A 8 -15.37 -16.36 -3.32
N LEU A 9 -14.38 -16.99 -2.67
CA LEU A 9 -13.28 -16.27 -2.04
C LEU A 9 -12.32 -15.66 -3.06
N MET A 10 -12.06 -16.36 -4.18
CA MET A 10 -11.25 -15.83 -5.28
C MET A 10 -11.91 -14.60 -5.91
N ALA A 11 -13.21 -14.66 -6.19
CA ALA A 11 -13.97 -13.53 -6.75
C ALA A 11 -14.02 -12.35 -5.75
N MET A 12 -14.26 -12.62 -4.48
CA MET A 12 -14.21 -11.59 -3.43
C MET A 12 -12.85 -10.87 -3.43
N MET A 13 -11.75 -11.63 -3.43
CA MET A 13 -10.40 -11.06 -3.35
C MET A 13 -10.06 -10.28 -4.64
N PHE A 14 -10.46 -10.78 -5.80
CA PHE A 14 -10.31 -10.08 -7.07
C PHE A 14 -11.06 -8.75 -7.06
N LEU A 15 -12.34 -8.75 -6.70
CA LEU A 15 -13.17 -7.55 -6.67
C LEU A 15 -12.70 -6.54 -5.61
N GLN A 16 -12.25 -7.02 -4.43
CA GLN A 16 -11.70 -6.19 -3.37
C GLN A 16 -10.59 -5.28 -3.89
N TYR A 17 -9.60 -5.84 -4.57
CA TYR A 17 -8.48 -5.07 -5.08
C TYR A 17 -8.74 -4.42 -6.43
N TYR A 18 -9.71 -4.90 -7.20
CA TYR A 18 -10.22 -4.23 -8.39
C TYR A 18 -10.82 -2.86 -8.04
N VAL A 19 -11.59 -2.78 -6.95
CA VAL A 19 -12.11 -1.48 -6.46
C VAL A 19 -10.99 -0.48 -6.23
N TRP A 20 -9.93 -0.87 -5.53
CA TRP A 20 -8.82 0.03 -5.21
C TRP A 20 -7.99 0.37 -6.44
N GLY A 21 -7.64 -0.65 -7.24
CA GLY A 21 -6.88 -0.47 -8.49
C GLY A 21 -7.59 0.38 -9.54
N SER A 22 -8.93 0.48 -9.48
CA SER A 22 -9.71 1.31 -10.39
C SER A 22 -9.34 2.77 -10.34
N TRP A 23 -9.19 3.35 -9.15
CA TRP A 23 -9.08 4.79 -8.99
C TRP A 23 -7.74 5.29 -8.43
N TYR A 24 -7.01 4.45 -7.69
CA TYR A 24 -5.85 4.91 -6.91
C TYR A 24 -4.72 5.47 -7.77
N VAL A 25 -4.38 4.80 -8.88
CA VAL A 25 -3.31 5.23 -9.78
C VAL A 25 -3.74 6.42 -10.64
N SER A 26 -4.99 6.42 -11.14
CA SER A 26 -5.54 7.50 -11.97
C SER A 26 -5.91 8.75 -11.16
N MET A 27 -5.99 8.65 -9.83
CA MET A 27 -6.35 9.78 -8.96
C MET A 27 -5.36 10.94 -9.09
N GLY A 28 -4.05 10.67 -9.12
CA GLY A 28 -3.02 11.71 -9.26
C GLY A 28 -3.15 12.51 -10.56
N PRO A 29 -3.14 11.85 -11.74
CA PRO A 29 -3.40 12.51 -13.02
C PRO A 29 -4.72 13.29 -13.08
N TYR A 30 -5.81 12.70 -12.56
CA TYR A 30 -7.11 13.37 -12.54
C TYR A 30 -7.11 14.64 -11.67
N MET A 31 -6.57 14.57 -10.44
CA MET A 31 -6.47 15.72 -9.55
C MET A 31 -5.59 16.83 -10.12
N SER A 32 -4.44 16.47 -10.74
CA SER A 32 -3.48 17.46 -11.23
C SER A 32 -3.88 18.08 -12.57
N GLN A 33 -4.38 17.27 -13.51
CA GLN A 33 -4.60 17.71 -14.91
C GLN A 33 -6.05 18.15 -15.17
N THR A 34 -7.03 17.60 -14.44
CA THR A 34 -8.45 17.89 -14.67
C THR A 34 -9.04 18.81 -13.60
N LEU A 35 -8.71 18.53 -12.33
CA LEU A 35 -9.23 19.35 -11.21
C LEU A 35 -8.28 20.50 -10.84
N HIS A 36 -7.06 20.52 -11.38
CA HIS A 36 -6.03 21.55 -11.11
C HIS A 36 -5.76 21.75 -9.61
N PHE A 37 -5.80 20.67 -8.83
CA PHE A 37 -5.47 20.71 -7.40
C PHE A 37 -3.97 20.93 -7.20
N THR A 38 -3.63 21.70 -6.17
CA THR A 38 -2.24 21.95 -5.79
C THR A 38 -1.55 20.69 -5.30
N GLY A 39 -0.21 20.65 -5.31
CA GLY A 39 0.55 19.53 -4.77
C GLY A 39 0.18 19.21 -3.33
N GLY A 40 -0.01 20.22 -2.47
CA GLY A 40 -0.46 20.04 -1.09
C GLY A 40 -1.84 19.40 -0.98
N GLN A 41 -2.78 19.79 -1.83
CA GLN A 41 -4.11 19.17 -1.90
C GLN A 41 -4.04 17.70 -2.35
N ILE A 42 -3.21 17.41 -3.36
CA ILE A 42 -2.99 16.05 -3.84
C ILE A 42 -2.38 15.17 -2.73
N GLY A 43 -1.32 15.65 -2.07
CA GLY A 43 -0.71 14.94 -0.95
C GLY A 43 -1.69 14.67 0.19
N LEU A 44 -2.50 15.69 0.56
CA LEU A 44 -3.52 15.55 1.58
C LEU A 44 -4.62 14.55 1.18
N ALA A 45 -5.04 14.54 -0.10
CA ALA A 45 -5.99 13.56 -0.61
C ALA A 45 -5.47 12.12 -0.49
N TYR A 46 -4.23 11.86 -0.90
CA TYR A 46 -3.62 10.54 -0.74
C TYR A 46 -3.47 10.15 0.75
N SER A 47 -3.21 11.10 1.66
CA SER A 47 -3.06 10.81 3.08
C SER A 47 -4.32 10.25 3.76
N THR A 48 -5.48 10.35 3.11
CA THR A 48 -6.73 9.72 3.59
C THR A 48 -6.58 8.22 3.76
N THR A 49 -5.79 7.55 2.92
CA THR A 49 -5.53 6.11 3.02
C THR A 49 -4.71 5.76 4.27
N GLY A 50 -3.68 6.56 4.59
CA GLY A 50 -2.87 6.39 5.80
C GLY A 50 -3.69 6.69 7.07
N ILE A 51 -4.45 7.79 7.08
CA ILE A 51 -5.33 8.16 8.20
C ILE A 51 -6.36 7.04 8.44
N ALA A 52 -6.99 6.54 7.37
CA ALA A 52 -7.94 5.45 7.48
C ALA A 52 -7.30 4.15 7.96
N ALA A 53 -6.04 3.86 7.58
CA ALA A 53 -5.30 2.70 8.06
C ALA A 53 -4.97 2.77 9.56
N ILE A 54 -4.81 3.97 10.13
CA ILE A 54 -4.70 4.17 11.59
C ILE A 54 -6.03 3.86 12.29
N ILE A 55 -7.14 4.26 11.70
CA ILE A 55 -8.49 4.16 12.31
C ILE A 55 -9.09 2.76 12.10
N ALA A 56 -8.77 2.09 10.97
CA ALA A 56 -9.36 0.81 10.58
C ALA A 56 -9.28 -0.28 11.67
N PRO A 57 -8.16 -0.48 12.38
CA PRO A 57 -8.07 -1.50 13.42
C PRO A 57 -9.06 -1.26 14.58
N LEU A 58 -9.38 0.00 14.92
CA LEU A 58 -10.39 0.34 15.93
C LEU A 58 -11.78 -0.14 15.50
N PHE A 59 -12.14 0.08 14.24
CA PHE A 59 -13.40 -0.40 13.69
C PHE A 59 -13.51 -1.92 13.75
N MET A 60 -12.41 -2.60 13.39
CA MET A 60 -12.36 -4.06 13.40
C MET A 60 -12.52 -4.62 14.81
N GLY A 61 -11.70 -4.17 15.76
CA GLY A 61 -11.72 -4.68 17.14
C GLY A 61 -13.00 -4.34 17.89
N MET A 62 -13.62 -3.19 17.60
CA MET A 62 -14.83 -2.77 18.35
C MET A 62 -16.13 -3.26 17.74
N ILE A 63 -16.22 -3.44 16.42
CA ILE A 63 -17.48 -3.70 15.73
C ILE A 63 -17.50 -5.12 15.12
N ALA A 64 -16.58 -5.41 14.19
CA ALA A 64 -16.64 -6.63 13.40
C ALA A 64 -16.36 -7.87 14.23
N ASP A 65 -15.36 -7.83 15.13
CA ASP A 65 -14.95 -8.98 15.91
C ASP A 65 -15.94 -9.34 17.03
N ARG A 66 -16.93 -8.49 17.32
CA ARG A 66 -17.82 -8.64 18.47
C ARG A 66 -19.29 -8.81 18.13
N PHE A 67 -19.81 -8.05 17.18
CA PHE A 67 -21.25 -7.88 17.03
C PHE A 67 -21.80 -8.47 15.73
N PHE A 68 -21.05 -8.43 14.64
CA PHE A 68 -21.57 -8.78 13.32
C PHE A 68 -20.65 -9.79 12.61
N SER A 69 -21.25 -10.64 11.79
CA SER A 69 -20.48 -11.53 10.91
C SER A 69 -19.63 -10.71 9.93
N ALA A 70 -18.36 -11.11 9.75
CA ALA A 70 -17.37 -10.35 8.97
C ALA A 70 -17.82 -10.05 7.55
N GLN A 71 -18.47 -11.01 6.85
CA GLN A 71 -18.99 -10.81 5.49
C GLN A 71 -20.12 -9.77 5.43
N LYS A 72 -20.94 -9.64 6.49
CA LYS A 72 -22.01 -8.65 6.54
C LYS A 72 -21.45 -7.23 6.72
N VAL A 73 -20.44 -7.09 7.58
CA VAL A 73 -19.73 -5.81 7.75
C VAL A 73 -19.00 -5.43 6.47
N LEU A 74 -18.32 -6.40 5.83
CA LEU A 74 -17.69 -6.22 4.52
C LEU A 74 -18.69 -5.67 3.50
N GLY A 75 -19.88 -6.30 3.39
CA GLY A 75 -20.94 -5.87 2.50
C GLY A 75 -21.42 -4.45 2.76
N ALA A 76 -21.74 -4.13 4.01
CA ALA A 76 -22.21 -2.80 4.41
C ALA A 76 -21.17 -1.71 4.12
N LEU A 77 -19.89 -1.95 4.44
CA LEU A 77 -18.80 -1.01 4.19
C LEU A 77 -18.57 -0.79 2.69
N HIS A 78 -18.68 -1.83 1.85
CA HIS A 78 -18.56 -1.67 0.40
C HIS A 78 -19.74 -0.92 -0.20
N LEU A 79 -20.96 -1.11 0.28
CA LEU A 79 -22.14 -0.34 -0.16
C LEU A 79 -21.98 1.14 0.18
N LEU A 80 -21.62 1.46 1.43
CA LEU A 80 -21.38 2.84 1.86
C LEU A 80 -20.18 3.46 1.15
N GLY A 81 -19.05 2.74 1.09
CA GLY A 81 -17.85 3.18 0.40
C GLY A 81 -18.09 3.44 -1.10
N GLY A 82 -18.89 2.58 -1.75
CA GLY A 82 -19.30 2.77 -3.13
C GLY A 82 -20.13 4.03 -3.34
N LEU A 83 -21.06 4.34 -2.42
CA LEU A 83 -21.84 5.57 -2.45
C LEU A 83 -20.96 6.82 -2.32
N PHE A 84 -19.99 6.82 -1.38
CA PHE A 84 -19.06 7.92 -1.24
C PHE A 84 -18.16 8.09 -2.46
N LEU A 85 -17.67 6.99 -3.04
CA LEU A 85 -16.85 7.03 -4.26
C LEU A 85 -17.65 7.53 -5.47
N TRP A 86 -18.91 7.14 -5.60
CA TRP A 86 -19.82 7.69 -6.60
C TRP A 86 -20.02 9.20 -6.41
N ARG A 87 -20.25 9.66 -5.17
CA ARG A 87 -20.39 11.10 -4.87
C ARG A 87 -19.09 11.87 -5.13
N LEU A 88 -17.94 11.24 -4.81
CA LEU A 88 -16.62 11.78 -5.11
C LEU A 88 -16.44 12.02 -6.61
N SER A 89 -16.84 11.09 -7.46
CA SER A 89 -16.72 11.21 -8.93
C SER A 89 -17.44 12.43 -9.52
N LYS A 90 -18.30 13.09 -8.75
CA LYS A 90 -19.03 14.30 -9.10
C LYS A 90 -18.53 15.55 -8.39
N SER A 91 -17.43 15.43 -7.62
CA SER A 91 -16.93 16.51 -6.78
C SER A 91 -15.79 17.24 -7.48
N GLU A 92 -15.94 18.53 -7.72
CA GLU A 92 -14.94 19.38 -8.37
C GLU A 92 -14.20 20.28 -7.37
N SER A 93 -14.83 20.61 -6.23
CA SER A 93 -14.18 21.38 -5.17
C SER A 93 -13.36 20.47 -4.25
N PHE A 94 -12.15 20.91 -3.87
CA PHE A 94 -11.26 20.14 -3.00
C PHE A 94 -11.89 19.75 -1.64
N PRO A 95 -12.59 20.64 -0.90
CA PRO A 95 -13.17 20.26 0.39
C PRO A 95 -14.17 19.11 0.29
N LEU A 96 -15.04 19.13 -0.74
CA LEU A 96 -16.00 18.05 -0.95
C LEU A 96 -15.31 16.78 -1.44
N TYR A 97 -14.35 16.90 -2.37
CA TYR A 97 -13.55 15.80 -2.87
C TYR A 97 -12.84 15.08 -1.71
N PHE A 98 -12.14 15.84 -0.86
CA PHE A 98 -11.44 15.31 0.31
C PHE A 98 -12.40 14.64 1.31
N ALA A 99 -13.52 15.25 1.63
CA ALA A 99 -14.50 14.70 2.56
C ALA A 99 -15.07 13.36 2.05
N MET A 100 -15.42 13.28 0.76
CA MET A 100 -15.94 12.05 0.15
C MET A 100 -14.86 10.97 0.05
N LEU A 101 -13.62 11.35 -0.27
CA LEU A 101 -12.50 10.42 -0.32
C LEU A 101 -12.18 9.87 1.08
N MET A 102 -12.15 10.73 2.10
CA MET A 102 -11.96 10.31 3.49
C MET A 102 -13.05 9.34 3.94
N ALA A 103 -14.31 9.64 3.66
CA ALA A 103 -15.42 8.75 3.98
C ALA A 103 -15.32 7.41 3.26
N HIS A 104 -14.93 7.41 1.97
CA HIS A 104 -14.68 6.19 1.20
C HIS A 104 -13.54 5.38 1.82
N THR A 105 -12.38 5.98 2.09
CA THR A 105 -11.21 5.27 2.62
C THR A 105 -11.45 4.73 4.03
N LEU A 106 -12.19 5.45 4.89
CA LEU A 106 -12.62 4.95 6.21
C LEU A 106 -13.54 3.72 6.10
N CYS A 107 -14.36 3.63 5.06
CA CYS A 107 -15.12 2.42 4.77
C CYS A 107 -14.24 1.32 4.16
N TYR A 108 -13.32 1.67 3.25
CA TYR A 108 -12.57 0.70 2.46
C TYR A 108 -11.43 0.04 3.23
N MET A 109 -10.61 0.78 4.00
CA MET A 109 -9.43 0.23 4.66
C MET A 109 -9.74 -0.94 5.61
N PRO A 110 -10.81 -0.92 6.44
CA PRO A 110 -11.18 -2.08 7.23
C PRO A 110 -11.54 -3.32 6.40
N THR A 111 -12.06 -3.14 5.17
CA THR A 111 -12.47 -4.27 4.32
C THR A 111 -11.32 -5.15 3.87
N ILE A 112 -10.08 -4.62 3.83
CA ILE A 112 -8.87 -5.40 3.53
C ILE A 112 -8.66 -6.49 4.59
N ALA A 113 -8.77 -6.15 5.86
CA ALA A 113 -8.66 -7.11 6.95
C ALA A 113 -9.87 -8.05 7.02
N LEU A 114 -11.08 -7.53 6.76
CA LEU A 114 -12.32 -8.34 6.72
C LEU A 114 -12.28 -9.40 5.62
N SER A 115 -11.84 -9.05 4.41
CA SER A 115 -11.73 -10.00 3.31
C SER A 115 -10.75 -11.14 3.64
N ASN A 116 -9.61 -10.80 4.29
CA ASN A 116 -8.68 -11.82 4.79
C ASN A 116 -9.32 -12.69 5.87
N ALA A 117 -10.04 -12.11 6.85
CA ALA A 117 -10.72 -12.84 7.91
C ALA A 117 -11.77 -13.80 7.36
N VAL A 118 -12.60 -13.35 6.39
CA VAL A 118 -13.58 -14.20 5.70
C VAL A 118 -12.88 -15.35 4.98
N ALA A 119 -11.75 -15.09 4.31
CA ALA A 119 -10.98 -16.13 3.62
C ALA A 119 -10.41 -17.15 4.61
N PHE A 120 -9.72 -16.69 5.66
CA PHE A 120 -9.11 -17.59 6.67
C PHE A 120 -10.12 -18.47 7.39
N ALA A 121 -11.30 -17.95 7.71
CA ALA A 121 -12.35 -18.72 8.40
C ALA A 121 -12.82 -19.95 7.61
N GLN A 122 -12.68 -19.95 6.28
CA GLN A 122 -13.11 -21.05 5.41
C GLN A 122 -11.98 -22.03 5.07
N MET A 123 -10.75 -21.77 5.49
CA MET A 123 -9.57 -22.56 5.12
C MET A 123 -9.25 -23.63 6.18
N LYS A 124 -8.91 -24.84 5.73
CA LYS A 124 -8.35 -25.90 6.59
C LYS A 124 -6.83 -25.79 6.74
N ASN A 125 -6.15 -25.27 5.71
CA ASN A 125 -4.71 -25.04 5.71
C ASN A 125 -4.43 -23.69 5.01
N ALA A 126 -4.28 -22.65 5.83
CA ALA A 126 -4.07 -21.30 5.37
C ALA A 126 -2.76 -21.14 4.59
N GLU A 127 -1.67 -21.78 5.02
CA GLU A 127 -0.36 -21.68 4.36
C GLU A 127 -0.40 -22.14 2.90
N LYS A 128 -1.15 -23.21 2.63
CA LYS A 128 -1.27 -23.78 1.27
C LYS A 128 -2.37 -23.13 0.44
N GLN A 129 -3.44 -22.63 1.07
CA GLN A 129 -4.64 -22.20 0.35
C GLN A 129 -4.69 -20.68 0.15
N PHE A 130 -4.27 -19.90 1.14
CA PHE A 130 -4.37 -18.45 1.09
C PHE A 130 -3.59 -17.79 -0.07
N PRO A 131 -2.37 -18.23 -0.45
CA PRO A 131 -1.64 -17.62 -1.56
C PRO A 131 -2.41 -17.62 -2.87
N TYR A 132 -3.13 -18.70 -3.20
CA TYR A 132 -3.94 -18.78 -4.42
C TYR A 132 -5.15 -17.84 -4.42
N ILE A 133 -5.72 -17.58 -3.25
CA ILE A 133 -6.83 -16.62 -3.12
C ILE A 133 -6.28 -15.20 -3.14
N ARG A 134 -5.16 -14.95 -2.45
CA ARG A 134 -4.54 -13.64 -2.33
C ARG A 134 -4.02 -13.10 -3.66
N VAL A 135 -3.46 -13.97 -4.53
CA VAL A 135 -2.99 -13.56 -5.86
C VAL A 135 -4.10 -13.00 -6.74
N MET A 136 -5.35 -13.45 -6.55
CA MET A 136 -6.50 -12.87 -7.25
C MET A 136 -6.66 -11.38 -6.97
N GLY A 137 -6.23 -10.89 -5.80
CA GLY A 137 -6.19 -9.46 -5.50
C GLY A 137 -5.23 -8.69 -6.43
N THR A 138 -4.02 -9.20 -6.62
CA THR A 138 -3.06 -8.60 -7.56
C THR A 138 -3.60 -8.61 -8.99
N LEU A 139 -4.20 -9.72 -9.41
CA LEU A 139 -4.85 -9.80 -10.73
C LEU A 139 -6.03 -8.83 -10.86
N GLY A 140 -6.81 -8.63 -9.80
CA GLY A 140 -7.89 -7.64 -9.77
C GLY A 140 -7.37 -6.20 -9.94
N TRP A 141 -6.30 -5.85 -9.25
CA TRP A 141 -5.65 -4.55 -9.39
C TRP A 141 -5.13 -4.32 -10.81
N ILE A 142 -4.40 -5.28 -11.38
CA ILE A 142 -3.87 -5.21 -12.74
C ILE A 142 -5.02 -5.08 -13.75
N ALA A 143 -6.05 -5.93 -13.63
CA ALA A 143 -7.20 -5.89 -14.51
C ALA A 143 -7.92 -4.53 -14.47
N ALA A 144 -8.09 -3.93 -13.30
CA ALA A 144 -8.66 -2.60 -13.15
C ALA A 144 -7.84 -1.54 -13.89
N GLY A 145 -6.52 -1.53 -13.73
CA GLY A 145 -5.61 -0.62 -14.40
C GLY A 145 -5.66 -0.75 -15.93
N LEU A 146 -5.66 -1.99 -16.43
CA LEU A 146 -5.78 -2.26 -17.88
C LEU A 146 -7.13 -1.81 -18.44
N VAL A 147 -8.23 -2.02 -17.72
CA VAL A 147 -9.55 -1.55 -18.12
C VAL A 147 -9.62 -0.04 -18.14
N VAL A 148 -9.11 0.64 -17.13
CA VAL A 148 -9.07 2.12 -17.08
C VAL A 148 -8.33 2.69 -18.28
N SER A 149 -7.13 2.18 -18.58
CA SER A 149 -6.27 2.74 -19.60
C SER A 149 -6.67 2.33 -21.02
N PHE A 150 -6.85 1.04 -21.28
CA PHE A 150 -6.96 0.53 -22.65
C PHE A 150 -8.42 0.37 -23.13
N VAL A 151 -9.35 0.10 -22.20
CA VAL A 151 -10.77 -0.05 -22.55
C VAL A 151 -11.51 1.28 -22.43
N LEU A 152 -11.41 1.93 -21.27
CA LEU A 152 -12.10 3.19 -21.01
C LEU A 152 -11.34 4.40 -21.50
N ARG A 153 -10.00 4.33 -21.64
CA ARG A 153 -9.10 5.43 -21.98
C ARG A 153 -9.35 6.66 -21.11
N ALA A 154 -9.40 6.44 -19.81
CA ALA A 154 -10.00 7.36 -18.85
C ALA A 154 -9.03 7.79 -17.72
N ASP A 155 -7.72 7.66 -17.93
CA ASP A 155 -6.68 7.86 -16.89
C ASP A 155 -6.77 9.22 -16.18
N THR A 156 -7.24 10.26 -16.86
CA THR A 156 -7.35 11.63 -16.32
C THR A 156 -8.79 12.07 -16.11
N THR A 157 -9.74 11.12 -16.05
CA THR A 157 -11.18 11.43 -15.97
C THR A 157 -11.78 10.95 -14.64
N ARG A 158 -13.06 11.27 -14.43
CA ARG A 158 -13.84 10.77 -13.29
C ARG A 158 -14.30 9.31 -13.43
N LEU A 159 -14.20 8.70 -14.61
CA LEU A 159 -14.73 7.36 -14.88
C LEU A 159 -14.10 6.26 -14.02
N PRO A 160 -12.79 6.27 -13.68
CA PRO A 160 -12.18 5.31 -12.77
C PRO A 160 -12.87 5.25 -11.40
N PHE A 161 -13.25 6.41 -10.85
CA PHE A 161 -13.98 6.47 -9.57
C PHE A 161 -15.39 5.91 -9.70
N LEU A 162 -16.08 6.20 -10.82
CA LEU A 162 -17.41 5.66 -11.08
C LEU A 162 -17.35 4.13 -11.25
N MET A 163 -16.36 3.61 -11.98
CA MET A 163 -16.12 2.17 -12.13
C MET A 163 -15.88 1.53 -10.77
N GLY A 164 -14.98 2.09 -9.96
CA GLY A 164 -14.70 1.62 -8.61
C GLY A 164 -15.95 1.64 -7.72
N ALA A 165 -16.78 2.68 -7.82
CA ALA A 165 -18.05 2.77 -7.10
C ALA A 165 -19.01 1.63 -7.48
N LEU A 166 -19.20 1.38 -8.77
CA LEU A 166 -20.08 0.32 -9.26
C LEU A 166 -19.60 -1.07 -8.81
N VAL A 167 -18.30 -1.33 -8.94
CA VAL A 167 -17.72 -2.62 -8.50
C VAL A 167 -17.79 -2.75 -6.97
N SER A 168 -17.59 -1.67 -6.21
CA SER A 168 -17.74 -1.66 -4.75
C SER A 168 -19.16 -2.00 -4.33
N VAL A 169 -20.18 -1.40 -4.97
CA VAL A 169 -21.58 -1.73 -4.71
C VAL A 169 -21.87 -3.19 -5.08
N GLY A 170 -21.38 -3.67 -6.24
CA GLY A 170 -21.51 -5.07 -6.65
C GLY A 170 -20.88 -6.04 -5.64
N LEU A 171 -19.65 -5.74 -5.16
CA LEU A 171 -18.99 -6.52 -4.11
C LEU A 171 -19.77 -6.43 -2.79
N GLY A 172 -20.35 -5.28 -2.48
CA GLY A 172 -21.18 -5.10 -1.29
C GLY A 172 -22.36 -6.07 -1.26
N PHE A 173 -23.12 -6.18 -2.35
CA PHE A 173 -24.19 -7.18 -2.47
C PHE A 173 -23.66 -8.61 -2.50
N TYR A 174 -22.57 -8.84 -3.22
CA TYR A 174 -21.94 -10.16 -3.29
C TYR A 174 -21.45 -10.67 -1.94
N ALA A 175 -20.98 -9.78 -1.06
CA ALA A 175 -20.50 -10.13 0.26
C ALA A 175 -21.58 -10.81 1.14
N PHE A 176 -22.85 -10.49 0.95
CA PHE A 176 -23.95 -11.17 1.66
C PHE A 176 -24.18 -12.61 1.20
N LEU A 177 -23.63 -13.00 0.06
CA LEU A 177 -23.68 -14.38 -0.46
C LEU A 177 -22.47 -15.22 -0.05
N LEU A 178 -21.47 -14.61 0.60
CA LEU A 178 -20.29 -15.31 1.11
C LEU A 178 -20.65 -16.19 2.30
N PRO A 179 -19.85 -17.25 2.57
CA PRO A 179 -20.04 -18.11 3.71
C PRO A 179 -20.06 -17.33 5.02
N ASP A 180 -20.94 -17.72 5.95
CA ASP A 180 -21.07 -17.05 7.23
C ASP A 180 -19.76 -17.12 8.03
N THR A 181 -19.34 -15.98 8.52
CA THR A 181 -18.10 -15.81 9.30
C THR A 181 -18.44 -15.07 10.58
N PRO A 182 -18.91 -15.79 11.60
CA PRO A 182 -19.36 -15.19 12.85
C PRO A 182 -18.21 -14.55 13.62
N PRO A 183 -18.49 -13.55 14.49
CA PRO A 183 -17.48 -12.86 15.27
C PRO A 183 -16.73 -13.80 16.20
N GLN A 184 -15.39 -13.76 16.17
CA GLN A 184 -14.53 -14.68 16.91
C GLN A 184 -14.35 -14.29 18.39
N LYS A 185 -14.46 -12.99 18.73
CA LYS A 185 -14.24 -12.46 20.09
C LYS A 185 -15.52 -11.95 20.76
N ARG A 186 -16.63 -12.66 20.55
CA ARG A 186 -17.93 -12.26 21.09
C ARG A 186 -17.87 -12.18 22.63
N GLY A 187 -18.14 -11.00 23.17
CA GLY A 187 -18.19 -10.76 24.63
C GLY A 187 -16.84 -10.53 25.32
N GLN A 188 -15.70 -10.54 24.59
CA GLN A 188 -14.40 -10.26 25.19
C GLN A 188 -14.11 -8.74 25.16
N ALA A 189 -13.53 -8.21 26.24
CA ALA A 189 -13.00 -6.86 26.27
C ALA A 189 -11.65 -6.84 25.53
N VAL A 190 -11.51 -5.97 24.51
CA VAL A 190 -10.22 -5.73 23.85
C VAL A 190 -9.74 -4.33 24.24
N SER A 191 -8.50 -4.23 24.69
CA SER A 191 -7.91 -2.93 25.03
C SER A 191 -7.49 -2.20 23.76
N VAL A 192 -7.51 -0.86 23.80
CA VAL A 192 -6.97 -0.02 22.71
C VAL A 192 -5.49 -0.37 22.47
N GLY A 193 -4.75 -0.73 23.52
CA GLY A 193 -3.37 -1.18 23.43
C GLY A 193 -3.19 -2.43 22.57
N GLU A 194 -4.06 -3.44 22.72
CA GLU A 194 -4.04 -4.64 21.88
C GLU A 194 -4.36 -4.33 20.41
N ILE A 195 -5.33 -3.43 20.16
CA ILE A 195 -5.73 -3.04 18.80
C ILE A 195 -4.57 -2.41 18.03
N PHE A 196 -3.82 -1.53 18.68
CA PHE A 196 -2.66 -0.85 18.07
C PHE A 196 -1.34 -1.59 18.24
N GLY A 197 -1.36 -2.77 18.84
CA GLY A 197 -0.14 -3.54 19.07
C GLY A 197 0.84 -2.87 20.02
N LEU A 198 0.35 -2.06 20.99
CA LEU A 198 1.22 -1.30 21.90
C LEU A 198 2.07 -2.20 22.81
N ASP A 199 1.66 -3.45 23.07
CA ASP A 199 2.47 -4.44 23.78
C ASP A 199 3.81 -4.71 23.08
N ALA A 200 3.85 -4.53 21.75
CA ALA A 200 5.07 -4.66 20.98
C ALA A 200 6.06 -3.50 21.18
N LEU A 201 5.65 -2.40 21.81
CA LEU A 201 6.58 -1.28 22.13
C LEU A 201 7.73 -1.76 23.04
N ARG A 202 7.55 -2.86 23.78
CA ARG A 202 8.64 -3.47 24.55
C ARG A 202 9.82 -3.92 23.68
N LEU A 203 9.58 -4.22 22.39
CA LEU A 203 10.64 -4.58 21.44
C LEU A 203 11.59 -3.42 21.12
N LEU A 204 11.19 -2.17 21.34
CA LEU A 204 12.03 -0.98 21.17
C LEU A 204 13.21 -0.94 22.16
N ARG A 205 13.17 -1.75 23.24
CA ARG A 205 14.33 -1.95 24.13
C ARG A 205 15.49 -2.64 23.39
N ASN A 206 15.23 -3.35 22.31
CA ASN A 206 16.26 -3.86 21.42
C ASN A 206 16.66 -2.76 20.42
N PRO A 207 17.91 -2.25 20.46
CA PRO A 207 18.35 -1.17 19.59
C PRO A 207 18.19 -1.48 18.09
N SER A 208 18.44 -2.73 17.68
CA SER A 208 18.29 -3.14 16.28
C SER A 208 16.82 -3.09 15.82
N PHE A 209 15.89 -3.51 16.67
CA PHE A 209 14.46 -3.40 16.37
C PHE A 209 14.02 -1.94 16.31
N ALA A 210 14.51 -1.09 17.23
CA ALA A 210 14.21 0.33 17.23
C ALA A 210 14.72 1.02 15.94
N VAL A 211 15.95 0.72 15.52
CA VAL A 211 16.54 1.22 14.26
C VAL A 211 15.74 0.74 13.06
N PHE A 212 15.34 -0.53 13.03
CA PHE A 212 14.51 -1.07 11.96
C PHE A 212 13.16 -0.34 11.89
N LEU A 213 12.47 -0.15 13.01
CA LEU A 213 11.16 0.50 13.03
C LEU A 213 11.27 1.98 12.64
N ALA A 214 12.31 2.68 13.09
CA ALA A 214 12.60 4.07 12.69
C ALA A 214 12.89 4.16 11.18
N ALA A 215 13.74 3.27 10.64
CA ALA A 215 14.00 3.21 9.21
C ALA A 215 12.74 2.90 8.40
N SER A 216 11.86 2.04 8.94
CA SER A 216 10.57 1.71 8.32
C SER A 216 9.63 2.91 8.25
N LEU A 217 9.62 3.75 9.28
CA LEU A 217 8.90 5.02 9.25
C LEU A 217 9.48 5.97 8.20
N LEU A 218 10.82 6.17 8.23
CA LEU A 218 11.51 7.12 7.38
C LEU A 218 11.40 6.77 5.90
N ILE A 219 11.47 5.49 5.52
CA ILE A 219 11.40 5.06 4.12
C ILE A 219 10.00 5.21 3.53
N CYS A 220 8.95 5.28 4.35
CA CYS A 220 7.60 5.58 3.88
C CYS A 220 7.47 7.00 3.33
N VAL A 221 8.36 7.93 3.73
CA VAL A 221 8.36 9.28 3.17
C VAL A 221 8.73 9.26 1.68
N PRO A 222 9.91 8.76 1.26
CA PRO A 222 10.20 8.62 -0.18
C PRO A 222 9.18 7.74 -0.90
N LEU A 223 8.72 6.62 -0.34
CA LEU A 223 7.68 5.78 -0.95
C LEU A 223 6.42 6.57 -1.33
N SER A 224 6.01 7.52 -0.49
CA SER A 224 4.83 8.34 -0.70
C SER A 224 4.90 9.22 -1.94
N PHE A 225 6.10 9.70 -2.32
CA PHE A 225 6.29 10.45 -3.56
C PHE A 225 5.89 9.67 -4.80
N TYR A 226 6.25 8.39 -4.84
CA TYR A 226 5.85 7.52 -5.95
C TYR A 226 4.35 7.31 -6.01
N TYR A 227 3.73 6.97 -4.89
CA TYR A 227 2.29 6.71 -4.86
C TYR A 227 1.45 7.96 -5.15
N SER A 228 1.86 9.14 -4.66
CA SER A 228 1.10 10.37 -4.85
C SER A 228 1.35 11.07 -6.18
N PHE A 229 2.58 11.02 -6.68
CA PHE A 229 2.99 11.85 -7.82
C PHE A 229 3.59 11.08 -8.98
N GLY A 230 3.94 9.80 -8.84
CA GLY A 230 4.57 9.03 -9.90
C GLY A 230 3.72 8.96 -11.19
N SER A 231 2.45 8.61 -11.05
CA SER A 231 1.52 8.55 -12.18
C SER A 231 1.23 9.94 -12.79
N ALA A 232 1.05 10.95 -11.93
CA ALA A 232 0.80 12.33 -12.39
C ALA A 232 2.00 12.89 -13.17
N TYR A 233 3.22 12.68 -12.65
CA TYR A 233 4.48 13.10 -13.30
C TYR A 233 4.64 12.47 -14.67
N LEU A 234 4.52 11.15 -14.77
CA LEU A 234 4.69 10.42 -16.03
C LEU A 234 3.60 10.79 -17.05
N SER A 235 2.37 10.97 -16.60
CA SER A 235 1.25 11.40 -17.44
C SER A 235 1.44 12.83 -17.96
N GLN A 236 1.88 13.77 -17.12
CA GLN A 236 2.25 15.13 -17.55
C GLN A 236 3.43 15.13 -18.51
N GLY A 237 4.38 14.22 -18.34
CA GLY A 237 5.50 14.01 -19.24
C GLY A 237 5.16 13.35 -20.58
N GLY A 238 3.87 13.03 -20.83
CA GLY A 238 3.40 12.52 -22.12
C GLY A 238 3.19 11.01 -22.20
N ILE A 239 3.40 10.26 -21.09
CA ILE A 239 3.07 8.82 -21.06
C ILE A 239 1.56 8.65 -21.12
N GLN A 240 1.09 8.07 -22.21
CA GLN A 240 -0.31 7.70 -22.38
C GLN A 240 -0.60 6.36 -21.67
N ASN A 241 -1.88 6.12 -21.37
CA ASN A 241 -2.34 4.89 -20.71
C ASN A 241 -1.59 4.62 -19.41
N ILE A 242 -1.40 5.66 -18.60
CA ILE A 242 -0.48 5.64 -17.45
C ILE A 242 -0.88 4.59 -16.39
N THR A 243 -2.17 4.40 -16.13
CA THR A 243 -2.61 3.39 -15.14
C THR A 243 -2.26 1.97 -15.60
N GLY A 244 -2.37 1.70 -16.91
CA GLY A 244 -1.92 0.45 -17.51
C GLY A 244 -0.40 0.28 -17.46
N VAL A 245 0.36 1.33 -17.79
CA VAL A 245 1.84 1.30 -17.74
C VAL A 245 2.34 1.05 -16.31
N MET A 246 1.68 1.63 -15.31
CA MET A 246 2.06 1.43 -13.90
C MET A 246 1.86 -0.03 -13.43
N THR A 247 1.11 -0.87 -14.15
CA THR A 247 1.01 -2.31 -13.83
C THR A 247 2.32 -3.07 -13.99
N ILE A 248 3.31 -2.51 -14.72
CA ILE A 248 4.68 -3.04 -14.77
C ILE A 248 5.24 -3.18 -13.35
N GLY A 249 4.92 -2.26 -12.46
CA GLY A 249 5.32 -2.33 -11.05
C GLY A 249 4.77 -3.56 -10.33
N GLN A 250 3.50 -3.92 -10.54
CA GLN A 250 2.87 -5.09 -9.93
C GLN A 250 3.40 -6.41 -10.51
N VAL A 251 3.70 -6.44 -11.81
CA VAL A 251 4.37 -7.58 -12.43
C VAL A 251 5.77 -7.76 -11.82
N SER A 252 6.53 -6.67 -11.69
CA SER A 252 7.83 -6.65 -11.02
C SER A 252 7.75 -7.15 -9.58
N GLU A 253 6.79 -6.66 -8.79
CA GLU A 253 6.53 -7.13 -7.41
C GLU A 253 6.32 -8.64 -7.36
N THR A 254 5.50 -9.19 -8.26
CA THR A 254 5.29 -10.64 -8.33
C THR A 254 6.59 -11.40 -8.59
N LEU A 255 7.45 -10.91 -9.49
CA LEU A 255 8.73 -11.56 -9.82
C LEU A 255 9.73 -11.47 -8.66
N PHE A 256 9.86 -10.30 -8.02
CA PHE A 256 10.77 -10.12 -6.89
C PHE A 256 10.30 -10.89 -5.65
N MET A 257 8.99 -10.98 -5.42
CA MET A 257 8.43 -11.81 -4.34
C MET A 257 8.84 -13.28 -4.49
N LEU A 258 8.83 -13.83 -5.72
CA LEU A 258 9.31 -15.19 -6.00
C LEU A 258 10.81 -15.32 -5.80
N ALA A 259 11.59 -14.24 -5.97
CA ALA A 259 13.03 -14.24 -5.77
C ALA A 259 13.45 -14.11 -4.29
N ILE A 260 12.55 -13.66 -3.39
CA ILE A 260 12.87 -13.44 -1.96
C ILE A 260 13.60 -14.64 -1.32
N PRO A 261 13.12 -15.89 -1.41
CA PRO A 261 13.77 -17.00 -0.71
C PRO A 261 15.24 -17.18 -1.12
N VAL A 262 15.53 -17.00 -2.41
CA VAL A 262 16.90 -17.13 -2.96
C VAL A 262 17.75 -15.95 -2.49
N CYS A 263 17.28 -14.73 -2.67
CA CYS A 263 18.01 -13.52 -2.27
C CYS A 263 18.25 -13.48 -0.76
N PHE A 264 17.26 -13.90 0.03
CA PHE A 264 17.36 -13.93 1.49
C PHE A 264 18.43 -14.90 1.99
N ALA A 265 18.59 -16.07 1.32
CA ALA A 265 19.61 -17.05 1.67
C ALA A 265 21.04 -16.51 1.47
N PHE A 266 21.25 -15.63 0.48
CA PHE A 266 22.57 -15.03 0.20
C PHE A 266 22.83 -13.73 0.96
N LEU A 267 21.81 -12.89 1.13
CA LEU A 267 21.96 -11.53 1.64
C LEU A 267 21.64 -11.40 3.14
N GLY A 268 20.77 -12.27 3.67
CA GLY A 268 20.24 -12.09 5.02
C GLY A 268 19.35 -10.82 5.17
N VAL A 269 18.88 -10.57 6.37
CA VAL A 269 17.91 -9.48 6.64
C VAL A 269 18.52 -8.10 6.35
N LYS A 270 19.72 -7.84 6.88
CA LYS A 270 20.34 -6.51 6.81
C LYS A 270 20.54 -6.05 5.36
N TYR A 271 21.14 -6.90 4.54
CA TYR A 271 21.47 -6.52 3.17
C TYR A 271 20.24 -6.53 2.26
N MET A 272 19.23 -7.39 2.51
CA MET A 272 17.95 -7.32 1.80
C MET A 272 17.26 -5.96 2.01
N LEU A 273 17.14 -5.52 3.27
CA LEU A 273 16.56 -4.22 3.61
C LEU A 273 17.37 -3.06 2.99
N ALA A 274 18.70 -3.13 3.05
CA ALA A 274 19.58 -2.10 2.48
C ALA A 274 19.47 -2.01 0.95
N VAL A 275 19.40 -3.15 0.25
CA VAL A 275 19.20 -3.19 -1.21
C VAL A 275 17.83 -2.62 -1.59
N GLY A 276 16.77 -2.92 -0.83
CA GLY A 276 15.46 -2.29 -1.02
C GLY A 276 15.53 -0.77 -0.90
N MET A 277 16.22 -0.24 0.13
CA MET A 277 16.41 1.21 0.30
C MET A 277 17.24 1.83 -0.84
N LEU A 278 18.30 1.15 -1.28
CA LEU A 278 19.11 1.60 -2.41
C LEU A 278 18.31 1.63 -3.71
N ALA A 279 17.44 0.62 -3.92
CA ALA A 279 16.57 0.57 -5.08
C ALA A 279 15.58 1.74 -5.10
N TRP A 280 15.09 2.24 -3.95
CA TRP A 280 14.32 3.49 -3.91
C TRP A 280 15.14 4.69 -4.38
N ALA A 281 16.36 4.86 -3.88
CA ALA A 281 17.22 5.96 -4.32
C ALA A 281 17.47 5.89 -5.85
N ALA A 282 17.83 4.71 -6.35
CA ALA A 282 18.03 4.48 -7.79
C ALA A 282 16.77 4.78 -8.62
N ARG A 283 15.60 4.38 -8.13
CA ARG A 283 14.31 4.65 -8.75
C ARG A 283 14.06 6.15 -8.93
N TYR A 284 14.27 6.94 -7.88
CA TYR A 284 14.03 8.38 -7.94
C TYR A 284 15.08 9.10 -8.79
N LEU A 285 16.32 8.61 -8.84
CA LEU A 285 17.30 9.07 -9.83
C LEU A 285 16.82 8.78 -11.25
N CYS A 286 16.29 7.58 -11.52
CA CYS A 286 15.72 7.28 -12.84
C CYS A 286 14.55 8.20 -13.19
N PHE A 287 13.72 8.61 -12.23
CA PHE A 287 12.69 9.62 -12.49
C PHE A 287 13.29 11.01 -12.70
N ALA A 288 14.28 11.42 -11.91
CA ALA A 288 14.89 12.76 -12.00
C ALA A 288 15.61 13.00 -13.35
N PHE A 289 16.28 11.96 -13.87
CA PHE A 289 17.06 12.03 -15.11
C PHE A 289 16.34 11.44 -16.33
N GLY A 290 15.17 10.83 -16.14
CA GLY A 290 14.36 10.26 -17.20
C GLY A 290 13.57 11.31 -17.98
N GLY A 291 12.98 10.88 -19.09
CA GLY A 291 12.19 11.72 -19.98
C GLY A 291 11.29 10.91 -20.91
N PRO A 292 10.44 11.59 -21.72
CA PRO A 292 9.42 10.90 -22.53
C PRO A 292 10.00 10.15 -23.74
N GLU A 293 11.26 10.37 -24.11
CA GLU A 293 11.84 9.86 -25.34
C GLU A 293 13.21 9.20 -25.13
N GLY A 294 13.59 8.31 -26.06
CA GLY A 294 14.90 7.70 -26.13
C GLY A 294 15.35 7.02 -24.83
N PRO A 295 16.62 7.23 -24.40
CA PRO A 295 17.12 6.66 -23.14
C PRO A 295 16.37 7.14 -21.90
N GLY A 296 15.76 8.33 -21.94
CA GLY A 296 14.96 8.88 -20.84
C GLY A 296 13.72 8.04 -20.56
N LEU A 297 13.05 7.55 -21.60
CA LEU A 297 11.89 6.67 -21.46
C LEU A 297 12.30 5.33 -20.81
N ALA A 298 13.46 4.78 -21.18
CA ALA A 298 13.98 3.56 -20.56
C ALA A 298 14.22 3.75 -19.05
N LEU A 299 14.73 4.92 -18.63
CA LEU A 299 14.87 5.26 -17.21
C LEU A 299 13.52 5.32 -16.49
N TRP A 300 12.49 5.92 -17.10
CA TRP A 300 11.15 5.95 -16.52
C TRP A 300 10.56 4.55 -16.35
N LEU A 301 10.68 3.70 -17.38
CA LEU A 301 10.20 2.31 -17.31
C LEU A 301 10.98 1.50 -16.26
N LEU A 302 12.30 1.71 -16.19
CA LEU A 302 13.13 1.10 -15.14
C LEU A 302 12.70 1.57 -13.74
N ALA A 303 12.40 2.86 -13.58
CA ALA A 303 11.90 3.40 -12.31
C ALA A 303 10.59 2.72 -11.87
N ILE A 304 9.69 2.42 -12.81
CA ILE A 304 8.47 1.66 -12.51
C ILE A 304 8.82 0.20 -12.17
N ALA A 305 9.68 -0.44 -12.97
CA ALA A 305 10.06 -1.84 -12.78
C ALA A 305 10.85 -2.09 -11.47
N LEU A 306 11.56 -1.11 -10.94
CA LEU A 306 12.21 -1.21 -9.62
C LEU A 306 11.21 -1.33 -8.46
N HIS A 307 9.89 -1.23 -8.71
CA HIS A 307 8.87 -1.29 -7.65
C HIS A 307 8.94 -2.57 -6.81
N GLY A 308 9.02 -3.71 -7.45
CA GLY A 308 9.09 -4.99 -6.74
C GLY A 308 10.33 -5.08 -5.83
N MET A 309 11.51 -4.71 -6.35
CA MET A 309 12.72 -4.73 -5.54
C MET A 309 12.62 -3.77 -4.34
N CYS A 310 12.12 -2.55 -4.55
CA CYS A 310 11.93 -1.60 -3.46
C CYS A 310 11.00 -2.16 -2.39
N TYR A 311 9.84 -2.64 -2.81
CA TYR A 311 8.75 -3.02 -1.91
C TYR A 311 9.02 -4.35 -1.22
N ASP A 312 9.34 -5.39 -1.97
CA ASP A 312 9.48 -6.74 -1.44
C ASP A 312 10.73 -6.90 -0.59
N PHE A 313 11.86 -6.34 -1.04
CA PHE A 313 13.11 -6.47 -0.30
C PHE A 313 13.10 -5.66 1.00
N PHE A 314 12.23 -4.66 1.10
CA PHE A 314 12.08 -3.93 2.35
C PHE A 314 10.87 -4.40 3.18
N PHE A 315 9.65 -4.29 2.64
CA PHE A 315 8.45 -4.54 3.46
C PHE A 315 8.23 -6.01 3.75
N VAL A 316 8.36 -6.89 2.74
CA VAL A 316 8.16 -8.33 2.98
C VAL A 316 9.30 -8.89 3.84
N THR A 317 10.54 -8.49 3.58
CA THR A 317 11.68 -8.85 4.45
C THR A 317 11.52 -8.30 5.86
N GLY A 318 11.00 -7.07 5.99
CA GLY A 318 10.70 -6.46 7.28
C GLY A 318 9.65 -7.24 8.08
N GLN A 319 8.58 -7.71 7.44
CA GLN A 319 7.58 -8.58 8.07
C GLN A 319 8.21 -9.90 8.54
N ILE A 320 9.07 -10.52 7.71
CA ILE A 320 9.82 -11.74 8.08
C ILE A 320 10.74 -11.46 9.28
N TYR A 321 11.41 -10.31 9.30
CA TYR A 321 12.26 -9.92 10.44
C TYR A 321 11.45 -9.75 11.73
N VAL A 322 10.30 -9.07 11.69
CA VAL A 322 9.40 -8.90 12.85
C VAL A 322 8.90 -10.24 13.36
N GLU A 323 8.51 -11.15 12.45
CA GLU A 323 8.04 -12.51 12.80
C GLU A 323 9.10 -13.30 13.58
N LYS A 324 10.38 -13.15 13.20
CA LYS A 324 11.50 -13.81 13.87
C LYS A 324 11.96 -13.11 15.16
N ALA A 325 11.87 -11.78 15.21
CA ALA A 325 12.36 -10.98 16.33
C ALA A 325 11.37 -10.93 17.50
N ALA A 326 10.07 -11.07 17.22
CA ALA A 326 9.03 -10.98 18.24
C ALA A 326 8.79 -12.33 18.93
N PRO A 327 8.72 -12.37 20.27
CA PRO A 327 8.21 -13.51 21.03
C PRO A 327 6.81 -13.93 20.55
N SER A 328 6.50 -15.22 20.65
CA SER A 328 5.26 -15.80 20.11
C SER A 328 3.97 -15.16 20.65
N ASP A 329 4.00 -14.69 21.90
CA ASP A 329 2.87 -14.05 22.59
C ASP A 329 2.51 -12.65 22.03
N ILE A 330 3.44 -11.96 21.35
CA ILE A 330 3.22 -10.59 20.81
C ILE A 330 3.49 -10.46 19.32
N ARG A 331 3.66 -11.55 18.57
CA ARG A 331 3.93 -11.48 17.12
C ARG A 331 2.87 -10.69 16.35
N GLY A 332 1.60 -10.98 16.62
CA GLY A 332 0.49 -10.24 16.01
C GLY A 332 0.54 -8.74 16.34
N SER A 333 0.80 -8.39 17.60
CA SER A 333 0.98 -7.00 18.04
C SER A 333 2.18 -6.34 17.36
N ALA A 334 3.28 -7.06 17.15
CA ALA A 334 4.48 -6.54 16.49
C ALA A 334 4.25 -6.25 14.99
N GLN A 335 3.53 -7.13 14.29
CA GLN A 335 3.09 -6.88 12.90
C GLN A 335 2.11 -5.71 12.82
N GLY A 336 1.18 -5.61 13.79
CA GLY A 336 0.26 -4.47 13.90
C GLY A 336 0.99 -3.15 14.12
N LEU A 337 2.00 -3.13 15.01
CA LEU A 337 2.84 -1.96 15.24
C LEU A 337 3.62 -1.56 13.97
N LEU A 338 4.20 -2.52 13.25
CA LEU A 338 4.86 -2.26 11.97
C LEU A 338 3.89 -1.63 10.96
N ALA A 339 2.69 -2.19 10.82
CA ALA A 339 1.67 -1.67 9.91
C ALA A 339 1.21 -0.25 10.30
N LEU A 340 1.00 0.00 11.60
CA LEU A 340 0.65 1.33 12.11
C LEU A 340 1.74 2.36 11.78
N VAL A 341 3.01 2.01 12.04
CA VAL A 341 4.16 2.90 11.81
C VAL A 341 4.38 3.15 10.33
N THR A 342 4.23 2.14 9.48
CA THR A 342 4.47 2.26 8.03
C THR A 342 3.25 2.80 7.30
N TYR A 343 2.20 1.98 7.13
CA TYR A 343 1.02 2.32 6.33
C TYR A 343 0.13 3.38 6.95
N GLY A 344 0.12 3.50 8.28
CA GLY A 344 -0.61 4.55 8.97
C GLY A 344 0.19 5.85 9.03
N ILE A 345 1.10 5.95 10.00
CA ILE A 345 1.82 7.19 10.34
C ILE A 345 2.78 7.59 9.22
N GLY A 346 3.61 6.65 8.76
CA GLY A 346 4.66 6.91 7.77
C GLY A 346 4.09 7.38 6.44
N MET A 347 3.06 6.71 5.93
CA MET A 347 2.38 7.14 4.69
C MET A 347 1.68 8.49 4.86
N THR A 348 0.99 8.72 5.98
CA THR A 348 0.32 10.01 6.23
C THR A 348 1.32 11.17 6.22
N ILE A 349 2.44 11.04 6.95
CA ILE A 349 3.50 12.05 6.96
C ILE A 349 4.12 12.19 5.56
N GLY A 350 4.44 11.07 4.92
CA GLY A 350 5.13 11.05 3.64
C GLY A 350 4.30 11.68 2.51
N GLN A 351 3.02 11.39 2.43
CA GLN A 351 2.13 11.95 1.41
C GLN A 351 1.95 13.45 1.57
N ASN A 352 1.82 13.94 2.81
CA ASN A 352 1.81 15.38 3.06
C ASN A 352 3.16 16.03 2.73
N THR A 353 4.28 15.40 3.10
CA THR A 353 5.63 15.88 2.75
C THR A 353 5.80 15.95 1.24
N ALA A 354 5.40 14.92 0.51
CA ALA A 354 5.47 14.89 -0.95
C ALA A 354 4.65 16.04 -1.57
N GLY A 355 3.43 16.27 -1.08
CA GLY A 355 2.57 17.35 -1.54
C GLY A 355 3.18 18.74 -1.30
N GLN A 356 3.73 18.99 -0.12
CA GLN A 356 4.40 20.26 0.20
C GLN A 356 5.69 20.44 -0.62
N THR A 357 6.43 19.36 -0.87
CA THR A 357 7.61 19.39 -1.75
C THR A 357 7.23 19.81 -3.17
N VAL A 358 6.15 19.25 -3.72
CA VAL A 358 5.68 19.66 -5.05
C VAL A 358 5.29 21.14 -5.04
N ASN A 359 4.55 21.62 -4.02
CA ASN A 359 4.25 23.04 -3.90
C ASN A 359 5.52 23.92 -3.86
N TRP A 360 6.54 23.50 -3.10
CA TRP A 360 7.82 24.22 -2.98
C TRP A 360 8.54 24.35 -4.33
N PHE A 361 8.51 23.30 -5.15
CA PHE A 361 9.13 23.28 -6.47
C PHE A 361 8.22 23.74 -7.60
N THR A 362 7.03 24.29 -7.29
CA THR A 362 6.11 24.87 -8.28
C THR A 362 6.28 26.38 -8.34
N SER A 363 6.50 26.89 -9.54
CA SER A 363 6.56 28.34 -9.84
C SER A 363 5.33 28.76 -10.65
N GLY A 364 4.78 29.94 -10.38
CA GLY A 364 3.56 30.43 -11.03
C GLY A 364 2.29 29.90 -10.37
N THR A 365 1.14 30.30 -10.91
CA THR A 365 -0.20 29.92 -10.42
C THR A 365 -1.14 29.61 -11.57
N GLY A 366 -2.15 28.77 -11.33
CA GLY A 366 -3.12 28.37 -12.34
C GLY A 366 -2.47 27.67 -13.54
N ASP A 367 -2.88 28.00 -14.75
CA ASP A 367 -2.39 27.38 -15.99
C ASP A 367 -0.91 27.71 -16.30
N ALA A 368 -0.34 28.74 -15.64
CA ALA A 368 1.07 29.12 -15.74
C ALA A 368 1.96 28.40 -14.72
N ALA A 369 1.42 27.49 -13.92
CA ALA A 369 2.18 26.76 -12.92
C ALA A 369 3.16 25.77 -13.58
N VAL A 370 4.44 25.91 -13.27
CA VAL A 370 5.51 25.02 -13.76
C VAL A 370 6.16 24.32 -12.57
N ILE A 371 6.19 22.99 -12.62
CA ILE A 371 6.78 22.15 -11.57
C ILE A 371 8.21 21.78 -11.97
N ASN A 372 9.18 22.08 -11.10
CA ASN A 372 10.55 21.57 -11.24
C ASN A 372 10.60 20.13 -10.76
N TRP A 373 10.26 19.18 -11.63
CA TRP A 373 10.24 17.75 -11.31
C TRP A 373 11.61 17.19 -10.95
N PHE A 374 12.71 17.74 -11.46
CA PHE A 374 14.03 17.32 -11.02
C PHE A 374 14.23 17.56 -9.53
N GLY A 375 13.92 18.74 -9.02
CA GLY A 375 13.99 19.05 -7.60
C GLY A 375 13.03 18.17 -6.75
N VAL A 376 11.81 17.93 -7.27
CA VAL A 376 10.83 17.05 -6.61
C VAL A 376 11.39 15.63 -6.43
N TRP A 377 12.01 15.04 -7.46
CA TRP A 377 12.53 13.65 -7.38
C TRP A 377 13.87 13.54 -6.65
N MET A 378 14.68 14.59 -6.64
CA MET A 378 15.92 14.61 -5.84
C MET A 378 15.66 14.61 -4.35
N THR A 379 14.53 15.14 -3.90
CA THR A 379 14.14 15.14 -2.47
C THR A 379 13.97 13.70 -1.91
N PRO A 380 13.10 12.82 -2.47
CA PRO A 380 12.99 11.44 -1.98
C PRO A 380 14.27 10.62 -2.23
N THR A 381 15.08 10.96 -3.24
CA THR A 381 16.42 10.37 -3.43
C THR A 381 17.30 10.62 -2.22
N ALA A 382 17.42 11.88 -1.80
CA ALA A 382 18.24 12.26 -0.64
C ALA A 382 17.72 11.61 0.67
N LEU A 383 16.39 11.58 0.86
CA LEU A 383 15.77 10.95 2.02
C LEU A 383 15.99 9.44 2.05
N ALA A 384 15.89 8.74 0.91
CA ALA A 384 16.15 7.30 0.83
C ALA A 384 17.62 6.98 1.13
N LEU A 385 18.57 7.77 0.58
CA LEU A 385 20.00 7.63 0.88
C LEU A 385 20.31 7.92 2.34
N ALA A 386 19.75 8.97 2.92
CA ALA A 386 19.92 9.28 4.33
C ALA A 386 19.39 8.15 5.23
N THR A 387 18.22 7.58 4.88
CA THR A 387 17.65 6.43 5.60
C THR A 387 18.53 5.19 5.45
N LEU A 388 19.08 4.93 4.26
CA LEU A 388 20.02 3.83 4.03
C LEU A 388 21.29 3.97 4.88
N VAL A 389 21.89 5.17 4.91
CA VAL A 389 23.08 5.45 5.73
C VAL A 389 22.76 5.25 7.21
N PHE A 390 21.67 5.84 7.70
CA PHE A 390 21.20 5.64 9.07
C PHE A 390 21.05 4.15 9.40
N PHE A 391 20.33 3.41 8.56
CA PHE A 391 20.08 1.99 8.77
C PHE A 391 21.39 1.18 8.78
N THR A 392 22.25 1.36 7.80
CA THR A 392 23.48 0.56 7.66
C THR A 392 24.46 0.78 8.80
N LEU A 393 24.54 2.00 9.35
CA LEU A 393 25.41 2.35 10.47
C LEU A 393 24.90 1.81 11.81
N PHE A 394 23.60 1.85 12.04
CA PHE A 394 23.04 1.56 13.38
C PHE A 394 22.35 0.20 13.49
N PHE A 395 21.87 -0.39 12.37
CA PHE A 395 21.26 -1.71 12.42
C PHE A 395 22.31 -2.81 12.53
N ARG A 396 22.15 -3.65 13.55
CA ARG A 396 22.99 -4.85 13.76
C ARG A 396 22.13 -6.09 13.65
N GLU A 397 22.49 -6.99 12.75
CA GLU A 397 21.81 -8.25 12.60
C GLU A 397 22.06 -9.14 13.82
N PRO A 398 21.01 -9.73 14.43
CA PRO A 398 21.22 -10.69 15.53
C PRO A 398 22.07 -11.88 15.05
N ALA A 399 22.99 -12.36 15.91
CA ALA A 399 24.01 -13.36 15.57
C ALA A 399 23.51 -14.69 14.98
N GLY A 400 22.21 -15.02 15.09
CA GLY A 400 21.59 -16.24 14.55
C GLY A 400 21.08 -16.14 13.11
N ASN A 401 21.15 -14.98 12.47
CA ASN A 401 20.57 -14.75 11.11
C ASN A 401 21.64 -14.46 10.04
N GLN A 402 22.92 -14.63 10.34
CA GLN A 402 23.99 -14.39 9.36
C GLN A 402 24.02 -15.49 8.29
N PRO A 403 24.22 -15.14 7.01
CA PRO A 403 24.42 -16.12 5.94
C PRO A 403 25.64 -17.00 6.27
N GLY A 404 25.43 -18.30 6.38
CA GLY A 404 26.48 -19.28 6.67
C GLY A 404 26.68 -19.64 8.15
N GLY A 405 25.88 -19.11 9.08
CA GLY A 405 25.86 -19.58 10.47
C GLY A 405 25.28 -21.00 10.51
N LYS A 406 26.13 -21.99 10.83
CA LYS A 406 25.70 -23.36 11.13
C LYS A 406 24.64 -23.28 12.24
N GLN A 407 23.46 -23.84 11.98
CA GLN A 407 22.54 -24.21 13.04
C GLN A 407 23.29 -25.22 13.92
N ASP A 408 23.87 -24.76 15.02
CA ASP A 408 24.34 -25.68 16.05
C ASP A 408 23.09 -26.36 16.59
N ALA A 409 22.98 -27.63 16.24
CA ALA A 409 21.96 -28.53 16.72
C ALA A 409 22.03 -28.54 18.25
N VAL A 410 21.06 -27.95 18.89
CA VAL A 410 20.80 -28.18 20.31
C VAL A 410 20.31 -29.62 20.41
N ARG A 411 21.21 -30.47 20.97
CA ARG A 411 20.88 -31.82 21.44
C ARG A 411 19.97 -31.75 22.65
#